data_610bbb16ef7ac4cd303860b5bb77bedb
#
_entry.id   610bbb16ef7ac4cd303860b5bb77bedb
#
_cell.length_a   1.000
_cell.length_b   1.000
_cell.length_c   1.000
_cell.angle_alpha   90.00
_cell.angle_beta   90.00
_cell.angle_gamma   90.00
#
_symmetry.space_group_name_H-M   'P 1'
#
loop_
_entity.id
_entity.type
_entity.pdbx_description
1 polymer ?
#
loop_
_entity_poly.entity_id
_entity_poly.type
_entity_poly.pdbx_seq_one_letter_code
_entity_poly.pdbx_strand_id
1 'polypeptide(L)'
;TAHNLQGVLELQRLGFKRVVLSRELSLQEIEYICKNSNIEIECFVHGALCISYSGQCLFSSMVGGRSGNRGKCAQPCRLPYELLCSTPNKSEELTSIDKGYLLSPRDLCGLNYLSDLVKAGVSCLKIEGRMKNPEYVATVTRIYRKYIDLAQDLINTQKFIDEENLDIYDFKENTTNKFKYIINENDRKTLLQAFNRGMSSSGHLLNEPNKNLVFKDKPNNMGLFLGKVQKYNKNKGYITVKLQEPIEIGDTISLEKEKGSYNVSELMHKNRNIKETSIGQTVTIGRMKGNINLGDNIYKMSSKTLNTLAQNSINGEHRKISLNCKVTIKHNEPLKIKVTPTTETANNFDIYSNLNITYNSEIIPENAQNRPLEKEKIIAQISKTNDSIFEFSNIDVELDPNIFLPKFSATLNDLRRKVLESVYDYAISNIKRTCIKKIEPDSLNNDV
;
A
#
# COMPACT_ATOMS: atom_id res chain seq x y z
N THR A 1 12.25 -16.27 0.25
CA THR A 1 13.12 -15.14 0.60
C THR A 1 14.58 -15.57 0.44
N ALA A 2 15.34 -14.82 -0.34
CA ALA A 2 16.77 -15.09 -0.58
C ALA A 2 17.64 -14.10 0.19
N HIS A 3 18.77 -14.58 0.73
CA HIS A 3 19.67 -13.80 1.56
C HIS A 3 21.01 -13.49 0.86
N ASN A 4 21.27 -14.08 -0.29
CA ASN A 4 22.52 -13.89 -1.04
C ASN A 4 22.33 -14.23 -2.52
N LEU A 5 23.35 -13.92 -3.33
CA LEU A 5 23.36 -14.17 -4.76
C LEU A 5 23.15 -15.66 -5.10
N GLN A 6 23.80 -16.60 -4.37
CA GLN A 6 23.71 -18.03 -4.69
C GLN A 6 22.26 -18.53 -4.55
N GLY A 7 21.55 -18.12 -3.48
CA GLY A 7 20.13 -18.44 -3.32
C GLY A 7 19.25 -17.85 -4.42
N VAL A 8 19.58 -16.66 -4.94
CA VAL A 8 18.87 -16.05 -6.07
C VAL A 8 19.13 -16.82 -7.38
N LEU A 9 20.37 -17.19 -7.66
CA LEU A 9 20.75 -17.96 -8.85
C LEU A 9 20.10 -19.35 -8.85
N GLU A 10 20.01 -19.99 -7.69
CA GLU A 10 19.33 -21.28 -7.58
C GLU A 10 17.82 -21.15 -7.85
N LEU A 11 17.16 -20.13 -7.31
CA LEU A 11 15.74 -19.86 -7.62
C LEU A 11 15.55 -19.53 -9.10
N GLN A 12 16.47 -18.78 -9.72
CA GLN A 12 16.47 -18.53 -11.16
C GLN A 12 16.61 -19.84 -11.96
N ARG A 13 17.53 -20.74 -11.56
CA ARG A 13 17.70 -22.07 -12.17
C ARG A 13 16.44 -22.93 -12.07
N LEU A 14 15.69 -22.82 -10.97
CA LEU A 14 14.39 -23.49 -10.78
C LEU A 14 13.25 -22.84 -11.58
N GLY A 15 13.49 -21.78 -12.36
CA GLY A 15 12.52 -21.16 -13.25
C GLY A 15 11.62 -20.11 -12.61
N PHE A 16 11.95 -19.63 -11.41
CA PHE A 16 11.24 -18.50 -10.82
C PHE A 16 11.44 -17.24 -11.69
N LYS A 17 10.42 -16.40 -11.77
CA LYS A 17 10.46 -15.14 -12.55
C LYS A 17 10.85 -13.95 -11.69
N ARG A 18 10.57 -14.01 -10.38
CA ARG A 18 10.88 -12.94 -9.43
C ARG A 18 11.29 -13.54 -8.09
N VAL A 19 12.26 -12.93 -7.44
CA VAL A 19 12.74 -13.30 -6.11
C VAL A 19 12.59 -12.14 -5.15
N VAL A 20 11.98 -12.40 -4.00
CA VAL A 20 11.92 -11.44 -2.90
C VAL A 20 13.17 -11.57 -2.06
N LEU A 21 13.96 -10.51 -1.95
CA LEU A 21 15.13 -10.47 -1.07
C LEU A 21 14.72 -10.32 0.40
N SER A 22 15.60 -10.79 1.28
CA SER A 22 15.45 -10.60 2.71
C SER A 22 15.64 -9.12 3.09
N ARG A 23 15.08 -8.73 4.25
CA ARG A 23 15.15 -7.34 4.75
C ARG A 23 16.48 -7.00 5.40
N GLU A 24 17.33 -7.99 5.58
CA GLU A 24 18.64 -7.91 6.23
C GLU A 24 19.75 -7.48 5.27
N LEU A 25 19.47 -7.41 3.96
CA LEU A 25 20.44 -7.02 2.94
C LEU A 25 20.63 -5.50 2.89
N SER A 26 21.88 -5.09 2.72
CA SER A 26 22.29 -3.71 2.45
C SER A 26 22.04 -3.31 0.98
N LEU A 27 22.04 -2.01 0.70
CA LEU A 27 21.94 -1.48 -0.66
C LEU A 27 23.05 -2.03 -1.58
N GLN A 28 24.28 -2.18 -1.06
CA GLN A 28 25.41 -2.71 -1.80
C GLN A 28 25.21 -4.18 -2.18
N GLU A 29 24.70 -5.00 -1.25
CA GLU A 29 24.40 -6.41 -1.53
C GLU A 29 23.22 -6.54 -2.51
N ILE A 30 22.19 -5.70 -2.38
CA ILE A 30 21.07 -5.66 -3.32
C ILE A 30 21.55 -5.30 -4.73
N GLU A 31 22.36 -4.26 -4.87
CA GLU A 31 22.96 -3.86 -6.14
C GLU A 31 23.82 -4.96 -6.76
N TYR A 32 24.65 -5.61 -5.93
CA TYR A 32 25.48 -6.74 -6.37
C TYR A 32 24.64 -7.91 -6.89
N ILE A 33 23.53 -8.24 -6.22
CA ILE A 33 22.61 -9.29 -6.64
C ILE A 33 21.92 -8.91 -7.96
N CYS A 34 21.42 -7.69 -8.08
CA CYS A 34 20.76 -7.21 -9.30
C CYS A 34 21.70 -7.27 -10.51
N LYS A 35 22.98 -6.89 -10.33
CA LYS A 35 23.98 -6.89 -11.42
C LYS A 35 24.42 -8.30 -11.84
N ASN A 36 24.32 -9.28 -10.97
CA ASN A 36 24.83 -10.64 -11.19
C ASN A 36 23.73 -11.69 -11.34
N SER A 37 22.48 -11.28 -11.56
CA SER A 37 21.34 -12.17 -11.83
C SER A 37 20.45 -11.64 -12.93
N ASN A 38 19.79 -12.54 -13.67
CA ASN A 38 18.88 -12.21 -14.77
C ASN A 38 17.40 -12.47 -14.39
N ILE A 39 17.08 -12.29 -13.11
CA ILE A 39 15.74 -12.51 -12.56
C ILE A 39 15.23 -11.20 -11.94
N GLU A 40 13.92 -10.97 -11.99
CA GLU A 40 13.34 -9.81 -11.32
C GLU A 40 13.58 -9.85 -9.81
N ILE A 41 14.05 -8.75 -9.26
CA ILE A 41 14.34 -8.61 -7.83
C ILE A 41 13.26 -7.73 -7.18
N GLU A 42 12.69 -8.24 -6.08
CA GLU A 42 11.69 -7.54 -5.25
C GLU A 42 12.29 -7.26 -3.86
N CYS A 43 12.24 -5.99 -3.42
CA CYS A 43 12.74 -5.55 -2.12
C CYS A 43 11.65 -4.91 -1.27
N PHE A 44 11.67 -5.19 0.04
CA PHE A 44 10.85 -4.45 0.99
C PHE A 44 11.38 -3.02 1.17
N VAL A 45 10.46 -2.05 1.14
CA VAL A 45 10.81 -0.63 1.30
C VAL A 45 10.08 0.06 2.43
N HIS A 46 8.96 -0.52 2.94
CA HIS A 46 8.20 0.11 4.02
C HIS A 46 7.48 -0.93 4.88
N GLY A 47 7.35 -0.60 6.17
CA GLY A 47 6.53 -1.33 7.13
C GLY A 47 7.33 -2.17 8.12
N ALA A 48 6.66 -3.11 8.78
CA ALA A 48 7.22 -3.82 9.92
C ALA A 48 8.47 -4.64 9.59
N LEU A 49 9.51 -4.49 10.41
CA LEU A 49 10.70 -5.34 10.41
C LEU A 49 10.53 -6.52 11.37
N CYS A 50 11.26 -7.61 11.08
CA CYS A 50 11.45 -8.73 11.97
C CYS A 50 12.79 -8.57 12.73
N ILE A 51 12.84 -8.99 14.00
CA ILE A 51 14.10 -9.00 14.78
C ILE A 51 15.00 -10.16 14.36
N SER A 52 14.43 -11.22 13.81
CA SER A 52 15.13 -12.41 13.35
C SER A 52 15.37 -12.36 11.86
N TYR A 53 16.33 -13.13 11.38
CA TYR A 53 16.50 -13.38 9.95
C TYR A 53 15.20 -13.84 9.29
N SER A 54 14.93 -13.34 8.10
CA SER A 54 13.73 -13.62 7.34
C SER A 54 13.59 -15.13 7.06
N GLY A 55 12.45 -15.71 7.45
CA GLY A 55 12.15 -17.12 7.25
C GLY A 55 12.75 -18.08 8.28
N GLN A 56 13.54 -17.61 9.24
CA GLN A 56 14.25 -18.50 10.19
C GLN A 56 13.76 -18.38 11.65
N CYS A 57 12.76 -17.55 11.91
CA CYS A 57 12.24 -17.37 13.26
C CYS A 57 11.32 -18.51 13.68
N LEU A 58 11.72 -19.24 14.73
CA LEU A 58 10.91 -20.27 15.37
C LEU A 58 10.22 -19.79 16.66
N PHE A 59 10.48 -18.56 17.11
CA PHE A 59 10.05 -18.06 18.43
C PHE A 59 8.52 -18.21 18.65
N SER A 60 7.70 -17.74 17.72
CA SER A 60 6.24 -17.86 17.82
C SER A 60 5.73 -19.30 17.74
N SER A 61 6.46 -20.19 17.05
CA SER A 61 6.13 -21.61 16.99
C SER A 61 6.41 -22.31 18.33
N MET A 62 7.56 -22.03 18.93
CA MET A 62 7.99 -22.67 20.18
C MET A 62 7.16 -22.19 21.38
N VAL A 63 6.86 -20.91 21.47
CA VAL A 63 6.14 -20.33 22.61
C VAL A 63 4.63 -20.59 22.54
N GLY A 64 4.04 -20.60 21.32
CA GLY A 64 2.58 -20.64 21.18
C GLY A 64 2.05 -21.50 20.03
N GLY A 65 2.87 -22.37 19.42
CA GLY A 65 2.45 -23.25 18.32
C GLY A 65 2.11 -22.51 17.01
N ARG A 66 2.37 -21.20 16.92
CA ARG A 66 1.97 -20.35 15.77
C ARG A 66 3.16 -20.03 14.89
N SER A 67 3.32 -20.76 13.78
CA SER A 67 4.46 -20.59 12.89
C SER A 67 4.42 -19.26 12.12
N GLY A 68 5.48 -18.46 12.25
CA GLY A 68 5.71 -17.25 11.46
C GLY A 68 5.87 -17.56 9.97
N ASN A 69 6.55 -18.64 9.62
CA ASN A 69 6.76 -19.08 8.24
C ASN A 69 5.48 -19.54 7.54
N ARG A 70 4.45 -19.89 8.33
CA ARG A 70 3.09 -20.19 7.83
C ARG A 70 2.13 -18.97 7.93
N GLY A 71 2.66 -17.78 8.10
CA GLY A 71 1.87 -16.56 8.22
C GLY A 71 1.08 -16.38 9.51
N LYS A 72 1.32 -17.20 10.56
CA LYS A 72 0.54 -17.21 11.82
C LYS A 72 1.29 -16.62 13.01
N CYS A 73 2.37 -15.86 12.80
CA CYS A 73 3.19 -15.29 13.87
C CYS A 73 2.35 -14.48 14.86
N ALA A 74 2.46 -14.82 16.16
CA ALA A 74 1.83 -14.09 17.26
C ALA A 74 2.62 -12.85 17.69
N GLN A 75 3.78 -12.59 17.07
CA GLN A 75 4.69 -11.48 17.38
C GLN A 75 5.18 -11.47 18.84
N PRO A 76 5.71 -12.57 19.41
CA PRO A 76 6.22 -12.58 20.77
C PRO A 76 7.35 -11.57 20.98
N CYS A 77 8.15 -11.26 19.93
CA CYS A 77 9.17 -10.21 20.00
C CYS A 77 8.60 -8.80 20.31
N ARG A 78 7.27 -8.62 20.26
CA ARG A 78 6.59 -7.36 20.60
C ARG A 78 6.04 -7.33 22.04
N LEU A 79 6.38 -8.33 22.83
CA LEU A 79 6.08 -8.36 24.27
C LEU A 79 7.19 -7.67 25.07
N PRO A 80 6.91 -7.19 26.29
CA PRO A 80 7.95 -6.64 27.15
C PRO A 80 8.83 -7.76 27.71
N TYR A 81 10.14 -7.50 27.76
CA TYR A 81 11.16 -8.39 28.30
C TYR A 81 11.99 -7.66 29.33
N GLU A 82 12.68 -8.43 30.15
CA GLU A 82 13.65 -7.97 31.10
C GLU A 82 14.99 -8.69 30.82
N LEU A 83 16.04 -7.91 30.61
CA LEU A 83 17.39 -8.43 30.42
C LEU A 83 18.04 -8.59 31.78
N LEU A 84 18.41 -9.83 32.11
CA LEU A 84 19.05 -10.20 33.37
C LEU A 84 20.50 -10.55 33.12
N CYS A 85 21.37 -10.18 34.03
CA CYS A 85 22.79 -10.58 34.06
C CYS A 85 23.12 -11.31 35.35
N SER A 86 23.87 -12.41 35.25
CA SER A 86 24.49 -13.06 36.40
C SER A 86 25.82 -12.40 36.73
N THR A 87 26.06 -12.06 37.98
CA THR A 87 27.38 -11.59 38.44
C THR A 87 28.33 -12.77 38.58
N PRO A 88 29.58 -12.67 38.09
CA PRO A 88 30.54 -13.82 38.05
C PRO A 88 30.82 -14.52 39.38
N ASN A 89 30.57 -13.86 40.51
CA ASN A 89 30.85 -14.41 41.86
C ASN A 89 29.58 -14.69 42.69
N LYS A 90 28.38 -14.58 42.11
CA LYS A 90 27.11 -14.87 42.80
C LYS A 90 26.20 -15.57 41.80
N SER A 91 26.36 -16.88 41.69
CA SER A 91 25.65 -17.71 40.67
C SER A 91 24.13 -17.77 40.81
N GLU A 92 23.54 -17.19 41.85
CA GLU A 92 22.10 -17.23 42.08
C GLU A 92 21.41 -15.86 42.06
N GLU A 93 22.14 -14.73 42.01
CA GLU A 93 21.53 -13.39 41.94
C GLU A 93 21.55 -12.85 40.50
N LEU A 94 20.38 -12.85 39.87
CA LEU A 94 20.17 -12.19 38.57
C LEU A 94 19.83 -10.72 38.80
N THR A 95 20.65 -9.81 38.23
CA THR A 95 20.39 -8.37 38.29
C THR A 95 19.78 -7.90 36.98
N SER A 96 18.67 -7.15 37.08
CA SER A 96 18.02 -6.54 35.93
C SER A 96 18.89 -5.41 35.37
N ILE A 97 19.22 -5.50 34.08
CA ILE A 97 20.01 -4.48 33.34
C ILE A 97 19.10 -3.53 32.56
N ASP A 98 18.11 -4.07 31.87
CA ASP A 98 17.18 -3.29 31.03
C ASP A 98 15.82 -3.95 30.96
N LYS A 99 14.76 -3.13 30.78
CA LYS A 99 13.37 -3.57 30.69
C LYS A 99 12.66 -2.86 29.57
N GLY A 100 11.70 -3.53 28.94
CA GLY A 100 10.84 -2.96 27.92
C GLY A 100 10.67 -3.87 26.72
N TYR A 101 10.32 -3.29 25.57
CA TYR A 101 10.11 -4.04 24.34
C TYR A 101 11.45 -4.27 23.60
N LEU A 102 12.37 -4.92 24.27
CA LEU A 102 13.80 -5.06 23.89
C LEU A 102 14.02 -5.74 22.54
N LEU A 103 13.03 -6.50 22.04
CA LEU A 103 13.08 -7.22 20.77
C LEU A 103 12.15 -6.60 19.71
N SER A 104 11.61 -5.40 19.96
CA SER A 104 10.62 -4.77 19.08
C SER A 104 11.27 -3.80 18.09
N PRO A 105 11.51 -4.18 16.80
CA PRO A 105 12.09 -3.27 15.83
C PRO A 105 11.13 -2.14 15.47
N ARG A 106 11.70 -0.99 15.10
CA ARG A 106 11.03 0.10 14.40
C ARG A 106 10.60 -0.37 13.01
N ASP A 107 9.65 0.34 12.40
CA ASP A 107 9.27 0.04 11.04
C ASP A 107 10.31 0.59 10.04
N LEU A 108 10.50 -0.14 8.94
CA LEU A 108 11.33 0.30 7.82
C LEU A 108 10.68 1.47 7.09
N CYS A 109 11.47 2.47 6.73
CA CYS A 109 11.12 3.49 5.75
C CYS A 109 12.29 3.69 4.78
N GLY A 110 12.20 3.09 3.61
CA GLY A 110 13.20 3.19 2.54
C GLY A 110 13.01 4.38 1.61
N LEU A 111 12.16 5.36 1.97
CA LEU A 111 11.82 6.48 1.10
C LEU A 111 13.05 7.28 0.64
N ASN A 112 14.06 7.41 1.49
CA ASN A 112 15.32 8.09 1.16
C ASN A 112 16.20 7.35 0.13
N TYR A 113 15.91 6.07 -0.11
CA TYR A 113 16.78 5.15 -0.87
C TYR A 113 16.11 4.62 -2.13
N LEU A 114 14.96 5.18 -2.54
CA LEU A 114 14.23 4.70 -3.72
C LEU A 114 15.04 4.89 -5.00
N SER A 115 15.72 6.03 -5.17
CA SER A 115 16.61 6.27 -6.32
C SER A 115 17.75 5.26 -6.38
N ASP A 116 18.33 4.91 -5.22
CA ASP A 116 19.40 3.92 -5.15
C ASP A 116 18.90 2.52 -5.54
N LEU A 117 17.72 2.12 -5.06
CA LEU A 117 17.09 0.84 -5.40
C LEU A 117 16.69 0.76 -6.88
N VAL A 118 16.12 1.83 -7.43
CA VAL A 118 15.78 1.88 -8.87
C VAL A 118 17.04 1.81 -9.73
N LYS A 119 18.10 2.56 -9.38
CA LYS A 119 19.40 2.53 -10.06
C LYS A 119 20.10 1.17 -9.96
N ALA A 120 19.96 0.50 -8.83
CA ALA A 120 20.48 -0.86 -8.63
C ALA A 120 19.80 -1.92 -9.53
N GLY A 121 18.64 -1.61 -10.12
CA GLY A 121 17.89 -2.52 -10.98
C GLY A 121 16.80 -3.32 -10.26
N VAL A 122 16.37 -2.88 -9.06
CA VAL A 122 15.25 -3.50 -8.36
C VAL A 122 13.96 -3.34 -9.18
N SER A 123 13.33 -4.46 -9.52
CA SER A 123 12.17 -4.51 -10.41
C SER A 123 10.84 -4.25 -9.69
N CYS A 124 10.79 -4.51 -8.36
CA CYS A 124 9.55 -4.38 -7.58
C CYS A 124 9.85 -3.92 -6.14
N LEU A 125 9.08 -2.93 -5.69
CA LEU A 125 9.16 -2.38 -4.33
C LEU A 125 7.96 -2.85 -3.51
N LYS A 126 8.23 -3.50 -2.37
CA LYS A 126 7.21 -4.12 -1.54
C LYS A 126 6.93 -3.32 -0.28
N ILE A 127 5.65 -3.01 -0.05
CA ILE A 127 5.15 -2.39 1.17
C ILE A 127 4.55 -3.47 2.05
N GLU A 128 5.03 -3.62 3.30
CA GLU A 128 4.43 -4.52 4.28
C GLU A 128 3.22 -3.86 4.92
N GLY A 129 2.06 -4.50 4.77
CA GLY A 129 0.79 -3.95 5.26
C GLY A 129 -0.26 -5.00 5.59
N ARG A 130 0.11 -6.29 5.70
CA ARG A 130 -0.84 -7.40 5.86
C ARG A 130 -1.84 -7.22 7.00
N MET A 131 -1.42 -6.63 8.12
CA MET A 131 -2.25 -6.39 9.30
C MET A 131 -2.66 -4.92 9.45
N LYS A 132 -2.56 -4.15 8.38
CA LYS A 132 -2.92 -2.74 8.36
C LYS A 132 -4.30 -2.54 7.71
N ASN A 133 -4.92 -1.40 8.00
CA ASN A 133 -6.17 -0.99 7.36
C ASN A 133 -5.95 -0.52 5.92
N PRO A 134 -7.00 -0.45 5.10
CA PRO A 134 -6.90 0.01 3.71
C PRO A 134 -6.34 1.44 3.58
N GLU A 135 -6.67 2.34 4.52
CA GLU A 135 -6.21 3.72 4.53
C GLU A 135 -4.69 3.83 4.66
N TYR A 136 -4.08 2.95 5.47
CA TYR A 136 -2.61 2.85 5.54
C TYR A 136 -2.03 2.46 4.19
N VAL A 137 -2.58 1.43 3.54
CA VAL A 137 -2.08 0.95 2.25
C VAL A 137 -2.20 2.05 1.21
N ALA A 138 -3.37 2.70 1.09
CA ALA A 138 -3.60 3.79 0.14
C ALA A 138 -2.64 4.97 0.38
N THR A 139 -2.48 5.39 1.64
CA THR A 139 -1.63 6.53 2.00
C THR A 139 -0.16 6.25 1.72
N VAL A 140 0.35 5.10 2.15
CA VAL A 140 1.76 4.73 1.97
C VAL A 140 2.06 4.54 0.49
N THR A 141 1.22 3.80 -0.25
CA THR A 141 1.43 3.55 -1.68
C THR A 141 1.42 4.85 -2.48
N ARG A 142 0.51 5.78 -2.19
CA ARG A 142 0.46 7.10 -2.84
C ARG A 142 1.76 7.88 -2.68
N ILE A 143 2.31 7.91 -1.47
CA ILE A 143 3.57 8.62 -1.20
C ILE A 143 4.74 7.92 -1.91
N TYR A 144 4.84 6.59 -1.79
CA TYR A 144 5.89 5.86 -2.47
C TYR A 144 5.81 6.00 -3.99
N ARG A 145 4.61 5.98 -4.58
CA ARG A 145 4.43 6.19 -6.02
C ARG A 145 4.95 7.56 -6.47
N LYS A 146 4.61 8.63 -5.73
CA LYS A 146 5.11 9.98 -5.98
C LYS A 146 6.64 10.02 -6.04
N TYR A 147 7.34 9.41 -5.07
CA TYR A 147 8.80 9.46 -5.00
C TYR A 147 9.50 8.49 -5.94
N ILE A 148 8.85 7.40 -6.34
CA ILE A 148 9.35 6.53 -7.41
C ILE A 148 9.33 7.26 -8.76
N ASP A 149 8.24 7.96 -9.06
CA ASP A 149 8.13 8.74 -10.30
C ASP A 149 9.20 9.84 -10.35
N LEU A 150 9.39 10.58 -9.25
CA LEU A 150 10.47 11.56 -9.13
C LEU A 150 11.87 10.92 -9.28
N ALA A 151 12.10 9.76 -8.67
CA ALA A 151 13.39 9.07 -8.79
C ALA A 151 13.64 8.62 -10.24
N GLN A 152 12.62 8.13 -10.93
CA GLN A 152 12.74 7.71 -12.34
C GLN A 152 12.99 8.90 -13.26
N ASP A 153 12.31 10.02 -13.06
CA ASP A 153 12.49 11.24 -13.81
C ASP A 153 13.92 11.79 -13.65
N LEU A 154 14.45 11.80 -12.43
CA LEU A 154 15.81 12.21 -12.14
C LEU A 154 16.83 11.30 -12.85
N ILE A 155 16.64 9.98 -12.81
CA ILE A 155 17.52 9.03 -13.49
C ILE A 155 17.47 9.23 -15.01
N ASN A 156 16.29 9.43 -15.57
CA ASN A 156 16.11 9.67 -17.00
C ASN A 156 16.74 10.99 -17.45
N THR A 157 16.53 12.06 -16.68
CA THR A 157 17.09 13.40 -16.99
C THR A 157 18.61 13.39 -16.96
N GLN A 158 19.21 12.63 -16.04
CA GLN A 158 20.66 12.58 -15.95
C GLN A 158 21.31 11.69 -17.03
N LYS A 159 20.59 10.75 -17.62
CA LYS A 159 21.06 10.08 -18.86
C LYS A 159 21.23 11.07 -20.02
N PHE A 160 20.54 12.21 -19.97
CA PHE A 160 20.70 13.31 -20.93
C PHE A 160 21.77 14.34 -20.52
N ILE A 161 22.13 14.43 -19.24
CA ILE A 161 23.07 15.43 -18.70
C ILE A 161 24.50 14.88 -18.60
N ASP A 162 24.69 13.57 -18.45
CA ASP A 162 26.04 12.96 -18.46
C ASP A 162 26.75 13.08 -19.83
N GLU A 163 26.05 13.56 -20.87
CA GLU A 163 26.65 13.94 -22.16
C GLU A 163 27.11 15.42 -22.22
N GLU A 164 26.73 16.27 -21.24
CA GLU A 164 27.16 17.67 -21.16
C GLU A 164 27.35 18.12 -19.68
N ASN A 165 28.61 18.36 -19.30
CA ASN A 165 29.04 18.89 -18.00
C ASN A 165 28.15 20.03 -17.48
N LEU A 166 27.48 19.84 -16.33
CA LEU A 166 27.00 20.95 -15.49
C LEU A 166 26.93 20.54 -14.01
N ASP A 167 27.76 21.23 -13.22
CA ASP A 167 27.76 21.24 -11.77
C ASP A 167 26.47 21.89 -11.22
N ILE A 168 25.57 21.12 -10.63
CA ILE A 168 24.50 21.70 -9.81
C ILE A 168 24.22 20.84 -8.56
N TYR A 169 24.40 21.51 -7.40
CA TYR A 169 24.07 21.19 -6.00
C TYR A 169 25.02 20.30 -5.21
N ASP A 170 25.90 21.04 -4.54
CA ASP A 170 26.68 20.63 -3.37
C ASP A 170 25.77 20.52 -2.14
N PHE A 171 25.53 19.32 -1.64
CA PHE A 171 25.09 19.07 -0.26
C PHE A 171 26.12 18.20 0.43
N LYS A 172 26.88 18.83 1.32
CA LYS A 172 27.83 18.20 2.22
C LYS A 172 27.13 17.19 3.12
N GLU A 173 27.28 15.92 2.81
CA GLU A 173 27.51 14.84 3.76
C GLU A 173 27.88 13.58 2.97
N ASN A 174 28.99 12.97 3.36
CA ASN A 174 29.71 11.85 2.78
C ASN A 174 28.81 10.69 2.29
N THR A 175 28.27 10.78 1.08
CA THR A 175 27.85 9.62 0.30
C THR A 175 27.87 9.99 -1.19
N THR A 176 28.49 9.12 -1.97
CA THR A 176 28.72 9.15 -3.41
C THR A 176 27.42 9.08 -4.24
N ASN A 177 26.41 9.93 -4.01
CA ASN A 177 25.18 9.83 -4.78
C ASN A 177 24.64 11.19 -5.24
N LYS A 178 24.83 11.46 -6.55
CA LYS A 178 24.34 12.63 -7.29
C LYS A 178 22.82 12.63 -7.56
N PHE A 179 22.03 11.64 -7.07
CA PHE A 179 20.61 11.46 -7.41
C PHE A 179 19.70 11.51 -6.17
N LYS A 180 19.74 12.60 -5.41
CA LYS A 180 18.86 12.74 -4.25
C LYS A 180 17.75 13.74 -4.53
N TYR A 181 16.49 13.30 -4.45
CA TYR A 181 15.34 14.18 -4.33
C TYR A 181 15.14 14.59 -2.87
N ILE A 182 14.57 15.76 -2.66
CA ILE A 182 14.20 16.26 -1.32
C ILE A 182 12.83 15.70 -0.96
N ILE A 183 12.78 14.97 0.16
CA ILE A 183 11.51 14.48 0.70
C ILE A 183 10.82 15.60 1.44
N ASN A 184 9.58 15.91 1.04
CA ASN A 184 8.75 16.88 1.71
C ASN A 184 8.46 16.44 3.15
N GLU A 185 8.63 17.34 4.12
CA GLU A 185 8.42 17.04 5.53
C GLU A 185 6.97 16.64 5.85
N ASN A 186 5.99 17.18 5.13
CA ASN A 186 4.59 16.78 5.27
C ASN A 186 4.36 15.34 4.81
N ASP A 187 5.07 14.85 3.78
CA ASP A 187 4.97 13.45 3.36
C ASP A 187 5.60 12.52 4.40
N ARG A 188 6.72 12.92 5.04
CA ARG A 188 7.30 12.18 6.18
C ARG A 188 6.32 12.09 7.35
N LYS A 189 5.74 13.21 7.74
CA LYS A 189 4.73 13.26 8.80
C LYS A 189 3.49 12.44 8.45
N THR A 190 3.07 12.45 7.19
CA THR A 190 1.95 11.64 6.71
C THR A 190 2.22 10.14 6.85
N LEU A 191 3.43 9.67 6.51
CA LEU A 191 3.82 8.27 6.73
C LEU A 191 3.82 7.90 8.22
N LEU A 192 4.36 8.78 9.08
CA LEU A 192 4.35 8.59 10.53
C LEU A 192 2.93 8.64 11.09
N GLN A 193 2.05 9.49 10.55
CA GLN A 193 0.64 9.53 10.95
C GLN A 193 -0.09 8.26 10.53
N ALA A 194 0.24 7.68 9.38
CA ALA A 194 -0.32 6.40 8.95
C ALA A 194 0.08 5.26 9.90
N PHE A 195 1.34 5.22 10.34
CA PHE A 195 1.81 4.31 11.39
C PHE A 195 3.18 4.70 11.92
N ASN A 196 3.29 4.86 13.24
CA ASN A 196 4.53 5.25 13.92
C ASN A 196 4.85 4.30 15.08
N ARG A 197 5.96 3.58 14.97
CA ARG A 197 6.52 2.75 16.05
C ARG A 197 7.90 3.26 16.43
N GLY A 198 7.92 4.36 17.20
CA GLY A 198 9.17 4.98 17.67
C GLY A 198 10.00 5.63 16.57
N MET A 199 9.35 6.32 15.64
CA MET A 199 9.89 6.78 14.36
C MET A 199 10.23 5.60 13.42
N SER A 200 10.58 5.91 12.18
CA SER A 200 11.04 4.91 11.21
C SER A 200 12.56 4.75 11.24
N SER A 201 13.04 3.65 10.67
CA SER A 201 14.46 3.37 10.50
C SER A 201 14.79 3.01 9.04
N SER A 202 16.06 3.12 8.65
CA SER A 202 16.57 2.59 7.37
C SER A 202 16.64 1.05 7.35
N GLY A 203 16.31 0.39 8.45
CA GLY A 203 16.54 -1.04 8.58
C GLY A 203 18.02 -1.39 8.44
N HIS A 204 18.32 -2.32 7.55
CA HIS A 204 19.69 -2.76 7.25
C HIS A 204 20.25 -2.15 5.94
N LEU A 205 19.51 -1.27 5.27
CA LEU A 205 19.90 -0.73 3.96
C LEU A 205 21.28 -0.04 3.97
N LEU A 206 21.69 0.57 5.07
CA LEU A 206 22.98 1.28 5.18
C LEU A 206 24.16 0.43 5.68
N ASN A 207 23.92 -0.82 6.04
CA ASN A 207 24.96 -1.70 6.61
C ASN A 207 25.68 -1.11 7.85
N GLU A 208 25.01 -0.21 8.58
CA GLU A 208 25.56 0.39 9.81
C GLU A 208 25.12 -0.42 11.05
N PRO A 209 25.94 -0.43 12.14
CA PRO A 209 25.51 -0.99 13.42
C PRO A 209 24.26 -0.23 13.89
N ASN A 210 23.11 -0.85 13.74
CA ASN A 210 21.82 -0.16 13.84
C ASN A 210 21.38 -0.06 15.30
N LYS A 211 22.03 0.81 16.08
CA LYS A 211 21.67 1.12 17.48
C LYS A 211 20.22 1.58 17.63
N ASN A 212 19.61 2.06 16.53
CA ASN A 212 18.25 2.58 16.48
C ASN A 212 17.24 1.59 15.88
N LEU A 213 17.60 0.33 15.65
CA LEU A 213 16.69 -0.65 15.08
C LEU A 213 15.52 -0.96 16.02
N VAL A 214 15.78 -1.05 17.32
CA VAL A 214 14.79 -1.41 18.34
C VAL A 214 14.21 -0.17 18.99
N PHE A 215 12.91 -0.22 19.30
CA PHE A 215 12.22 0.79 20.10
C PHE A 215 11.55 0.12 21.30
N LYS A 216 12.11 0.40 22.50
CA LYS A 216 11.77 -0.33 23.72
C LYS A 216 10.59 0.23 24.51
N ASP A 217 10.10 1.44 24.18
CA ASP A 217 9.08 2.10 24.99
C ASP A 217 7.66 1.64 24.66
N LYS A 218 7.37 1.38 23.36
CA LYS A 218 6.02 0.99 22.92
C LYS A 218 6.06 0.11 21.65
N PRO A 219 5.35 -1.03 21.61
CA PRO A 219 5.38 -1.94 20.46
C PRO A 219 4.36 -1.60 19.37
N ASN A 220 3.41 -0.72 19.67
CA ASN A 220 2.27 -0.36 18.84
C ASN A 220 2.42 1.04 18.24
N ASN A 221 1.41 1.46 17.47
CA ASN A 221 1.34 2.82 16.95
C ASN A 221 1.36 3.86 18.07
N MET A 222 2.24 4.85 17.94
CA MET A 222 2.35 5.99 18.86
C MET A 222 1.59 7.21 18.37
N GLY A 223 1.30 7.29 17.06
CA GLY A 223 0.82 8.52 16.44
C GLY A 223 1.90 9.61 16.36
N LEU A 224 1.48 10.85 16.10
CA LEU A 224 2.35 12.03 16.11
C LEU A 224 2.22 12.76 17.45
N PHE A 225 3.35 13.18 18.01
CA PHE A 225 3.35 13.95 19.23
C PHE A 225 2.65 15.30 19.04
N LEU A 226 1.58 15.50 19.79
CA LEU A 226 0.71 16.68 19.68
C LEU A 226 1.07 17.79 20.66
N GLY A 227 1.60 17.43 21.83
CA GLY A 227 1.96 18.36 22.88
C GLY A 227 1.78 17.75 24.27
N LYS A 228 1.89 18.62 25.30
CA LYS A 228 1.71 18.22 26.71
C LYS A 228 0.48 18.89 27.30
N VAL A 229 -0.20 18.21 28.22
CA VAL A 229 -1.29 18.77 29.01
C VAL A 229 -0.79 19.91 29.87
N GLN A 230 -1.22 21.15 29.59
CA GLN A 230 -0.88 22.35 30.38
C GLN A 230 -1.88 22.61 31.50
N LYS A 231 -3.17 22.32 31.26
CA LYS A 231 -4.26 22.47 32.23
C LYS A 231 -5.26 21.34 32.04
N TYR A 232 -5.87 20.92 33.14
CA TYR A 232 -6.97 19.95 33.12
C TYR A 232 -8.11 20.40 34.04
N ASN A 233 -9.30 20.54 33.48
CA ASN A 233 -10.54 20.77 34.25
C ASN A 233 -11.33 19.45 34.29
N LYS A 234 -11.17 18.70 35.37
CA LYS A 234 -11.78 17.39 35.57
C LYS A 234 -13.31 17.41 35.46
N ASN A 235 -13.96 18.47 35.98
CA ASN A 235 -15.43 18.56 36.01
C ASN A 235 -16.01 18.71 34.59
N LYS A 236 -15.33 19.47 33.70
CA LYS A 236 -15.77 19.67 32.33
C LYS A 236 -15.11 18.69 31.33
N GLY A 237 -14.11 17.93 31.78
CA GLY A 237 -13.31 17.10 30.88
C GLY A 237 -12.49 17.91 29.87
N TYR A 238 -12.02 19.09 30.23
CA TYR A 238 -11.30 20.00 29.33
C TYR A 238 -9.80 19.96 29.60
N ILE A 239 -9.00 19.69 28.57
CA ILE A 239 -7.55 19.83 28.62
C ILE A 239 -7.10 21.02 27.78
N THR A 240 -6.06 21.70 28.22
CA THR A 240 -5.40 22.78 27.45
C THR A 240 -4.05 22.27 27.01
N VAL A 241 -3.74 22.45 25.72
CA VAL A 241 -2.52 21.96 25.08
C VAL A 241 -1.97 23.02 24.13
N LYS A 242 -0.64 23.25 24.13
CA LYS A 242 0.05 23.97 23.07
C LYS A 242 0.46 22.97 21.99
N LEU A 243 -0.09 23.13 20.81
CA LEU A 243 0.01 22.18 19.71
C LEU A 243 1.35 22.21 18.99
N GLN A 244 1.92 21.04 18.72
CA GLN A 244 3.08 20.87 17.82
C GLN A 244 2.66 20.35 16.43
N GLU A 245 1.47 19.78 16.32
CA GLU A 245 0.84 19.39 15.06
C GLU A 245 -0.61 19.91 15.03
N PRO A 246 -1.17 20.20 13.85
CA PRO A 246 -2.56 20.64 13.75
C PRO A 246 -3.52 19.51 14.05
N ILE A 247 -4.67 19.83 14.65
CA ILE A 247 -5.79 18.92 14.85
C ILE A 247 -7.10 19.52 14.37
N GLU A 248 -8.03 18.65 14.01
CA GLU A 248 -9.38 19.01 13.61
C GLU A 248 -10.44 18.16 14.33
N ILE A 249 -11.69 18.61 14.31
CA ILE A 249 -12.82 17.82 14.81
C ILE A 249 -12.95 16.55 13.99
N GLY A 250 -12.96 15.40 14.69
CA GLY A 250 -12.99 14.07 14.10
C GLY A 250 -11.63 13.37 14.07
N ASP A 251 -10.53 14.05 14.40
CA ASP A 251 -9.25 13.41 14.66
C ASP A 251 -9.33 12.52 15.91
N THR A 252 -8.44 11.53 15.98
CA THR A 252 -8.32 10.68 17.16
C THR A 252 -7.01 10.98 17.89
N ILE A 253 -7.07 11.21 19.18
CA ILE A 253 -5.91 11.46 20.04
C ILE A 253 -5.81 10.42 21.17
N SER A 254 -4.62 10.24 21.72
CA SER A 254 -4.35 9.37 22.88
C SER A 254 -3.41 10.05 23.85
N LEU A 255 -3.60 9.76 25.13
CA LEU A 255 -2.66 10.10 26.20
C LEU A 255 -1.65 8.95 26.35
N GLU A 256 -0.40 9.28 26.63
CA GLU A 256 0.69 8.29 26.71
C GLU A 256 0.44 7.16 27.71
N LYS A 257 -0.09 7.52 28.89
CA LYS A 257 -0.30 6.59 30.00
C LYS A 257 -1.65 5.87 29.97
N GLU A 258 -2.55 6.26 29.07
CA GLU A 258 -3.87 5.66 28.98
C GLU A 258 -3.94 4.64 27.83
N LYS A 259 -4.69 3.54 28.08
CA LYS A 259 -4.92 2.50 27.05
C LYS A 259 -5.98 2.89 26.02
N GLY A 260 -6.63 4.06 26.17
CA GLY A 260 -7.73 4.51 25.33
C GLY A 260 -7.33 5.58 24.31
N SER A 261 -8.18 5.76 23.30
CA SER A 261 -8.12 6.88 22.37
C SER A 261 -9.42 7.69 22.45
N TYR A 262 -9.32 8.98 22.17
CA TYR A 262 -10.41 9.95 22.24
C TYR A 262 -10.66 10.55 20.88
N ASN A 263 -11.91 10.62 20.48
CA ASN A 263 -12.30 11.35 19.29
C ASN A 263 -12.45 12.85 19.64
N VAL A 264 -11.77 13.71 18.91
CA VAL A 264 -11.87 15.17 19.07
C VAL A 264 -13.25 15.62 18.62
N SER A 265 -14.16 15.79 19.57
CA SER A 265 -15.54 16.24 19.30
C SER A 265 -15.78 17.69 19.65
N GLU A 266 -14.90 18.30 20.45
CA GLU A 266 -14.98 19.69 20.88
C GLU A 266 -13.59 20.30 20.91
N LEU A 267 -13.43 21.45 20.24
CA LEU A 267 -12.17 22.15 20.11
C LEU A 267 -12.39 23.66 20.24
N MET A 268 -11.62 24.30 21.12
CA MET A 268 -11.78 25.72 21.40
C MET A 268 -10.44 26.45 21.38
N HIS A 269 -10.45 27.67 20.85
CA HIS A 269 -9.35 28.63 20.96
C HIS A 269 -9.89 29.95 21.53
N LYS A 270 -9.26 30.46 22.58
CA LYS A 270 -9.69 31.69 23.28
C LYS A 270 -11.19 31.68 23.61
N ASN A 271 -11.70 30.55 24.15
CA ASN A 271 -13.10 30.32 24.51
C ASN A 271 -14.11 30.36 23.33
N ARG A 272 -13.65 30.26 22.11
CA ARG A 272 -14.52 30.14 20.91
C ARG A 272 -14.35 28.76 20.29
N ASN A 273 -15.45 28.15 19.93
CA ASN A 273 -15.43 26.87 19.22
C ASN A 273 -14.79 27.05 17.83
N ILE A 274 -13.90 26.14 17.48
CA ILE A 274 -13.23 26.07 16.19
C ILE A 274 -13.31 24.66 15.63
N LYS A 275 -13.12 24.48 14.33
CA LYS A 275 -13.15 23.16 13.69
C LYS A 275 -11.76 22.59 13.48
N GLU A 276 -10.78 23.43 13.28
CA GLU A 276 -9.38 23.09 12.95
C GLU A 276 -8.42 24.06 13.62
N THR A 277 -7.16 23.69 13.69
CA THR A 277 -6.10 24.44 14.37
C THR A 277 -4.85 24.56 13.52
N SER A 278 -3.91 25.39 13.97
CA SER A 278 -2.56 25.51 13.43
C SER A 278 -1.50 25.13 14.45
N ILE A 279 -0.30 24.79 13.98
CA ILE A 279 0.88 24.54 14.81
C ILE A 279 1.17 25.76 15.70
N GLY A 280 1.53 25.52 16.97
CA GLY A 280 1.87 26.54 17.95
C GLY A 280 0.68 27.14 18.70
N GLN A 281 -0.56 26.91 18.26
CA GLN A 281 -1.74 27.37 18.96
C GLN A 281 -1.93 26.66 20.31
N THR A 282 -2.38 27.42 21.31
CA THR A 282 -2.84 26.86 22.58
C THR A 282 -4.36 26.69 22.51
N VAL A 283 -4.83 25.46 22.61
CA VAL A 283 -6.24 25.08 22.42
C VAL A 283 -6.78 24.32 23.62
N THR A 284 -8.08 24.33 23.77
CA THR A 284 -8.81 23.49 24.72
C THR A 284 -9.51 22.37 23.94
N ILE A 285 -9.26 21.12 24.33
CA ILE A 285 -9.92 19.92 23.80
C ILE A 285 -10.92 19.43 24.85
N GLY A 286 -12.17 19.28 24.46
CA GLY A 286 -13.27 18.92 25.35
C GLY A 286 -13.57 17.44 25.44
N ARG A 287 -14.38 17.11 26.48
CA ARG A 287 -14.95 15.78 26.73
C ARG A 287 -13.95 14.65 26.97
N MET A 288 -12.75 15.02 27.43
CA MET A 288 -11.73 14.04 27.82
C MET A 288 -12.11 13.39 29.16
N LYS A 289 -11.94 12.07 29.25
CA LYS A 289 -12.20 11.28 30.46
C LYS A 289 -10.95 10.49 30.81
N GLY A 290 -10.77 10.16 32.08
CA GLY A 290 -9.66 9.33 32.54
C GLY A 290 -8.78 10.02 33.58
N ASN A 291 -7.66 9.38 33.90
CA ASN A 291 -6.68 9.88 34.87
C ASN A 291 -5.63 10.76 34.18
N ILE A 292 -6.00 11.99 33.88
CA ILE A 292 -5.18 12.95 33.14
C ILE A 292 -4.41 13.85 34.12
N ASN A 293 -3.09 13.91 33.95
CA ASN A 293 -2.22 14.74 34.77
C ASN A 293 -1.59 15.86 33.95
N LEU A 294 -1.18 16.93 34.64
CA LEU A 294 -0.38 17.98 34.04
C LEU A 294 0.95 17.40 33.54
N GLY A 295 1.35 17.78 32.37
CA GLY A 295 2.60 17.30 31.74
C GLY A 295 2.45 15.97 30.96
N ASP A 296 1.31 15.29 31.03
CA ASP A 296 1.09 14.08 30.23
C ASP A 296 1.22 14.38 28.72
N ASN A 297 1.92 13.51 28.01
CA ASN A 297 2.09 13.61 26.57
C ASN A 297 0.82 13.20 25.85
N ILE A 298 0.47 13.93 24.79
CA ILE A 298 -0.67 13.66 23.93
C ILE A 298 -0.16 13.38 22.50
N TYR A 299 -0.78 12.41 21.86
CA TYR A 299 -0.43 12.00 20.51
C TYR A 299 -1.68 12.00 19.62
N LYS A 300 -1.51 12.47 18.36
CA LYS A 300 -2.51 12.35 17.29
C LYS A 300 -2.40 10.96 16.70
N MET A 301 -3.40 10.11 16.95
CA MET A 301 -3.41 8.70 16.53
C MET A 301 -3.93 8.52 15.11
N SER A 302 -4.88 9.35 14.70
CA SER A 302 -5.47 9.30 13.37
C SER A 302 -5.89 10.70 12.91
N SER A 303 -5.82 10.95 11.61
CA SER A 303 -6.24 12.19 10.98
C SER A 303 -7.48 11.93 10.14
N LYS A 304 -8.56 12.66 10.41
CA LYS A 304 -9.80 12.60 9.65
C LYS A 304 -9.56 12.96 8.16
N THR A 305 -8.85 14.04 7.92
CA THR A 305 -8.53 14.50 6.56
C THR A 305 -7.74 13.46 5.77
N LEU A 306 -6.70 12.85 6.36
CA LEU A 306 -5.93 11.80 5.70
C LEU A 306 -6.77 10.54 5.44
N ASN A 307 -7.60 10.14 6.39
CA ASN A 307 -8.49 8.99 6.21
C ASN A 307 -9.53 9.26 5.11
N THR A 308 -10.09 10.46 5.04
CA THR A 308 -11.03 10.85 3.97
C THR A 308 -10.36 10.83 2.59
N LEU A 309 -9.14 11.36 2.48
CA LEU A 309 -8.35 11.29 1.24
C LEU A 309 -8.07 9.85 0.83
N ALA A 310 -7.69 9.00 1.77
CA ALA A 310 -7.45 7.59 1.52
C ALA A 310 -8.73 6.87 1.06
N GLN A 311 -9.85 7.07 1.76
CA GLN A 311 -11.14 6.49 1.40
C GLN A 311 -11.61 6.95 0.01
N ASN A 312 -11.46 8.23 -0.32
CA ASN A 312 -11.79 8.73 -1.63
C ASN A 312 -10.95 8.07 -2.73
N SER A 313 -9.66 7.80 -2.45
CA SER A 313 -8.80 7.09 -3.40
C SER A 313 -9.12 5.60 -3.51
N ILE A 314 -9.59 4.96 -2.43
CA ILE A 314 -10.02 3.56 -2.43
C ILE A 314 -11.33 3.38 -3.20
N ASN A 315 -12.29 4.30 -2.97
CA ASN A 315 -13.62 4.24 -3.55
C ASN A 315 -13.68 4.85 -4.96
N GLY A 316 -12.63 5.52 -5.41
CA GLY A 316 -12.56 6.14 -6.73
C GLY A 316 -12.26 5.10 -7.82
N GLU A 317 -12.90 5.27 -8.96
CA GLU A 317 -12.67 4.46 -10.16
C GLU A 317 -11.52 5.06 -10.98
N HIS A 318 -10.27 4.81 -10.59
CA HIS A 318 -9.13 5.54 -11.17
C HIS A 318 -8.45 4.88 -12.36
N ARG A 319 -8.70 3.61 -12.65
CA ARG A 319 -8.05 2.89 -13.75
C ARG A 319 -8.99 1.84 -14.31
N LYS A 320 -9.81 2.25 -15.25
CA LYS A 320 -10.59 1.32 -16.07
C LYS A 320 -9.87 1.04 -17.38
N ILE A 321 -10.09 -0.16 -17.90
CA ILE A 321 -9.60 -0.58 -19.22
C ILE A 321 -10.66 -0.13 -20.22
N SER A 322 -10.28 0.78 -21.10
CA SER A 322 -11.17 1.38 -22.09
C SER A 322 -11.41 0.47 -23.29
N LEU A 323 -12.65 0.21 -23.59
CA LEU A 323 -13.08 -0.67 -24.68
C LEU A 323 -14.03 0.07 -25.62
N ASN A 324 -14.07 -0.35 -26.88
CA ASN A 324 -15.10 0.02 -27.82
C ASN A 324 -16.25 -0.97 -27.76
N CYS A 325 -17.47 -0.47 -27.84
CA CYS A 325 -18.69 -1.27 -27.80
C CYS A 325 -19.56 -0.97 -29.02
N LYS A 326 -20.04 -2.00 -29.71
CA LYS A 326 -21.08 -1.88 -30.73
C LYS A 326 -22.29 -2.68 -30.32
N VAL A 327 -23.44 -2.04 -30.19
CA VAL A 327 -24.74 -2.67 -29.90
C VAL A 327 -25.57 -2.69 -31.18
N THR A 328 -26.06 -3.87 -31.58
CA THR A 328 -26.91 -4.06 -32.75
C THR A 328 -28.25 -4.58 -32.31
N ILE A 329 -29.31 -3.86 -32.67
CA ILE A 329 -30.70 -4.19 -32.36
C ILE A 329 -31.52 -4.10 -33.64
N LYS A 330 -31.89 -5.27 -34.20
CA LYS A 330 -32.61 -5.39 -35.48
C LYS A 330 -33.91 -6.17 -35.31
N HIS A 331 -34.84 -5.93 -36.24
CA HIS A 331 -36.08 -6.70 -36.25
C HIS A 331 -35.80 -8.21 -36.44
N ASN A 332 -36.50 -9.02 -35.67
CA ASN A 332 -36.45 -10.49 -35.74
C ASN A 332 -35.08 -11.11 -35.54
N GLU A 333 -34.09 -10.37 -35.01
CA GLU A 333 -32.78 -10.89 -34.65
C GLU A 333 -32.55 -10.71 -33.15
N PRO A 334 -31.79 -11.64 -32.50
CA PRO A 334 -31.33 -11.43 -31.13
C PRO A 334 -30.47 -10.17 -30.98
N LEU A 335 -30.58 -9.49 -29.82
CA LEU A 335 -29.70 -8.37 -29.54
C LEU A 335 -28.25 -8.84 -29.54
N LYS A 336 -27.41 -8.05 -30.15
CA LYS A 336 -25.98 -8.34 -30.27
C LYS A 336 -25.16 -7.21 -29.67
N ILE A 337 -24.15 -7.57 -28.88
CA ILE A 337 -23.13 -6.65 -28.40
C ILE A 337 -21.75 -7.16 -28.79
N LYS A 338 -20.95 -6.30 -29.39
CA LYS A 338 -19.59 -6.59 -29.78
C LYS A 338 -18.64 -5.65 -29.04
N VAL A 339 -17.55 -6.22 -28.50
CA VAL A 339 -16.54 -5.47 -27.76
C VAL A 339 -15.15 -5.70 -28.35
N THR A 340 -14.44 -4.61 -28.56
CA THR A 340 -13.06 -4.58 -29.06
C THR A 340 -12.22 -3.62 -28.21
N PRO A 341 -10.88 -3.74 -28.19
CA PRO A 341 -10.06 -2.79 -27.45
C PRO A 341 -10.09 -1.41 -28.12
N THR A 342 -9.84 -0.34 -27.35
CA THR A 342 -9.43 0.94 -27.93
C THR A 342 -7.97 0.82 -28.44
N THR A 343 -7.54 1.76 -29.27
CA THR A 343 -6.15 1.82 -29.74
C THR A 343 -5.16 1.91 -28.57
N GLU A 344 -5.50 2.71 -27.56
CA GLU A 344 -4.71 2.84 -26.35
C GLU A 344 -4.64 1.53 -25.55
N THR A 345 -5.75 0.84 -25.36
CA THR A 345 -5.80 -0.44 -24.66
C THR A 345 -5.02 -1.52 -25.41
N ALA A 346 -5.14 -1.59 -26.74
CA ALA A 346 -4.41 -2.55 -27.55
C ALA A 346 -2.89 -2.33 -27.49
N ASN A 347 -2.44 -1.08 -27.45
CA ASN A 347 -1.02 -0.73 -27.39
C ASN A 347 -0.42 -0.93 -25.98
N ASN A 348 -1.18 -0.66 -24.94
CA ASN A 348 -0.69 -0.71 -23.56
C ASN A 348 -0.81 -2.10 -22.90
N PHE A 349 -1.66 -2.98 -23.46
CA PHE A 349 -1.94 -4.29 -22.90
C PHE A 349 -2.01 -5.36 -23.97
N ASP A 350 -0.93 -6.07 -24.23
CA ASP A 350 -0.85 -7.18 -25.21
C ASP A 350 -1.98 -8.19 -25.09
N ILE A 351 -2.42 -8.44 -23.87
CA ILE A 351 -3.51 -9.40 -23.53
C ILE A 351 -4.83 -9.03 -24.22
N TYR A 352 -5.07 -7.75 -24.52
CA TYR A 352 -6.28 -7.26 -25.17
C TYR A 352 -6.06 -6.90 -26.66
N SER A 353 -4.85 -6.97 -27.19
CA SER A 353 -4.52 -6.52 -28.56
C SER A 353 -5.41 -7.16 -29.64
N ASN A 354 -5.78 -8.43 -29.45
CA ASN A 354 -6.62 -9.21 -30.35
C ASN A 354 -8.04 -9.46 -29.82
N LEU A 355 -8.47 -8.68 -28.81
CA LEU A 355 -9.81 -8.84 -28.23
C LEU A 355 -10.91 -8.54 -29.26
N ASN A 356 -11.76 -9.51 -29.52
CA ASN A 356 -12.91 -9.37 -30.40
C ASN A 356 -14.02 -10.33 -29.94
N ILE A 357 -14.83 -9.84 -28.99
CA ILE A 357 -15.89 -10.63 -28.36
C ILE A 357 -17.24 -10.14 -28.82
N THR A 358 -18.09 -11.09 -29.22
CA THR A 358 -19.49 -10.83 -29.53
C THR A 358 -20.37 -11.71 -28.64
N TYR A 359 -21.36 -11.10 -28.02
CA TYR A 359 -22.38 -11.80 -27.25
C TYR A 359 -23.75 -11.54 -27.85
N ASN A 360 -24.55 -12.60 -28.03
CA ASN A 360 -25.92 -12.53 -28.50
C ASN A 360 -26.86 -12.84 -27.33
N SER A 361 -27.88 -12.00 -27.16
CA SER A 361 -28.94 -12.23 -26.18
C SER A 361 -29.91 -13.30 -26.73
N GLU A 362 -30.69 -13.89 -25.85
CA GLU A 362 -31.81 -14.73 -26.23
C GLU A 362 -33.09 -13.95 -26.57
N ILE A 363 -33.06 -12.63 -26.29
CA ILE A 363 -34.22 -11.75 -26.44
C ILE A 363 -34.26 -11.18 -27.87
N ILE A 364 -35.41 -11.34 -28.51
CA ILE A 364 -35.70 -10.75 -29.80
C ILE A 364 -36.52 -9.47 -29.54
N PRO A 365 -36.18 -8.35 -30.15
CA PRO A 365 -36.97 -7.11 -30.04
C PRO A 365 -38.36 -7.24 -30.68
N GLU A 366 -39.28 -6.47 -30.18
CA GLU A 366 -40.67 -6.39 -30.70
C GLU A 366 -40.90 -5.11 -31.46
N ASN A 367 -41.99 -5.03 -32.25
CA ASN A 367 -42.42 -3.78 -32.87
C ASN A 367 -43.00 -2.82 -31.83
N ALA A 368 -42.58 -1.56 -31.87
CA ALA A 368 -43.07 -0.54 -30.95
C ALA A 368 -44.53 -0.18 -31.29
N GLN A 369 -45.43 -0.28 -30.29
CA GLN A 369 -46.84 0.15 -30.44
C GLN A 369 -47.02 1.65 -30.14
N ASN A 370 -46.28 2.23 -29.19
CA ASN A 370 -46.46 3.61 -28.74
C ASN A 370 -45.18 4.45 -28.79
N ARG A 371 -44.08 3.95 -28.23
CA ARG A 371 -42.79 4.68 -28.17
C ARG A 371 -41.65 3.81 -28.66
N PRO A 372 -41.05 4.12 -29.80
CA PRO A 372 -39.86 3.44 -30.26
C PRO A 372 -38.65 3.67 -29.32
N LEU A 373 -37.75 2.75 -29.36
CA LEU A 373 -36.47 2.82 -28.62
C LEU A 373 -35.56 3.93 -29.19
N GLU A 374 -34.88 4.67 -28.33
CA GLU A 374 -33.97 5.75 -28.69
C GLU A 374 -32.52 5.33 -28.41
N LYS A 375 -31.59 5.71 -29.31
CA LYS A 375 -30.15 5.36 -29.18
C LYS A 375 -29.53 5.90 -27.91
N GLU A 376 -29.87 7.10 -27.53
CA GLU A 376 -29.38 7.82 -26.36
C GLU A 376 -29.70 7.05 -25.07
N LYS A 377 -30.87 6.44 -24.98
CA LYS A 377 -31.25 5.60 -23.83
C LYS A 377 -30.46 4.30 -23.76
N ILE A 378 -30.15 3.70 -24.91
CA ILE A 378 -29.32 2.51 -24.99
C ILE A 378 -27.89 2.85 -24.51
N ILE A 379 -27.29 3.92 -25.06
CA ILE A 379 -25.97 4.41 -24.69
C ILE A 379 -25.91 4.67 -23.19
N ALA A 380 -26.87 5.43 -22.64
CA ALA A 380 -26.92 5.75 -21.23
C ALA A 380 -27.06 4.53 -20.31
N GLN A 381 -27.63 3.43 -20.79
CA GLN A 381 -27.76 2.19 -20.01
C GLN A 381 -26.51 1.30 -20.14
N ILE A 382 -25.92 1.20 -21.33
CA ILE A 382 -24.73 0.40 -21.60
C ILE A 382 -23.48 1.04 -20.95
N SER A 383 -23.38 2.36 -20.89
CA SER A 383 -22.25 3.08 -20.28
C SER A 383 -22.09 2.85 -18.77
N LYS A 384 -23.12 2.36 -18.07
CA LYS A 384 -23.08 2.14 -16.61
C LYS A 384 -22.28 0.91 -16.22
N THR A 385 -20.98 0.92 -16.40
CA THR A 385 -20.12 -0.23 -16.09
C THR A 385 -19.82 -0.42 -14.59
N ASN A 386 -20.18 0.55 -13.73
CA ASN A 386 -20.08 0.50 -12.25
C ASN A 386 -18.77 -0.12 -11.74
N ASP A 387 -18.87 -1.23 -10.98
CA ASP A 387 -17.73 -1.91 -10.34
C ASP A 387 -16.87 -2.74 -11.30
N SER A 388 -17.16 -2.73 -12.61
CA SER A 388 -16.33 -3.40 -13.60
C SER A 388 -14.97 -2.70 -13.75
N ILE A 389 -13.90 -3.50 -13.94
CA ILE A 389 -12.57 -2.98 -14.33
C ILE A 389 -12.55 -2.42 -15.76
N PHE A 390 -13.63 -2.60 -16.53
CA PHE A 390 -13.78 -2.12 -17.90
C PHE A 390 -14.73 -0.92 -17.98
N GLU A 391 -14.46 -0.07 -18.96
CA GLU A 391 -15.38 1.00 -19.35
C GLU A 391 -15.54 1.01 -20.87
N PHE A 392 -16.68 1.53 -21.36
CA PHE A 392 -16.87 1.73 -22.77
C PHE A 392 -16.63 3.21 -23.13
N SER A 393 -15.49 3.49 -23.76
CA SER A 393 -15.14 4.85 -24.22
C SER A 393 -15.91 5.26 -25.46
N ASN A 394 -16.20 4.30 -26.34
CA ASN A 394 -16.99 4.52 -27.54
C ASN A 394 -18.11 3.47 -27.59
N ILE A 395 -19.36 3.96 -27.70
CA ILE A 395 -20.54 3.11 -27.83
C ILE A 395 -21.23 3.47 -29.15
N ASP A 396 -21.15 2.55 -30.13
CA ASP A 396 -21.88 2.64 -31.39
C ASP A 396 -23.19 1.84 -31.29
N VAL A 397 -24.30 2.42 -31.73
CA VAL A 397 -25.60 1.77 -31.67
C VAL A 397 -26.22 1.72 -33.06
N GLU A 398 -26.35 0.52 -33.59
CA GLU A 398 -27.11 0.19 -34.81
C GLU A 398 -28.49 -0.26 -34.38
N LEU A 399 -29.50 0.59 -34.65
CA LEU A 399 -30.90 0.40 -34.21
C LEU A 399 -31.83 0.55 -35.38
N ASP A 400 -32.64 -0.47 -35.67
CA ASP A 400 -33.71 -0.40 -36.64
C ASP A 400 -34.85 0.50 -36.11
N PRO A 401 -35.62 1.16 -37.00
CA PRO A 401 -36.74 1.99 -36.61
C PRO A 401 -37.88 1.19 -35.98
N ASN A 402 -38.70 1.85 -35.16
CA ASN A 402 -39.92 1.28 -34.56
C ASN A 402 -39.71 0.01 -33.71
N ILE A 403 -38.57 -0.12 -33.06
CA ILE A 403 -38.27 -1.22 -32.13
C ILE A 403 -38.73 -0.90 -30.72
N PHE A 404 -39.28 -1.92 -30.05
CA PHE A 404 -39.52 -1.99 -28.61
C PHE A 404 -38.71 -3.12 -27.99
N LEU A 405 -38.13 -2.86 -26.83
CA LEU A 405 -37.38 -3.85 -26.09
C LEU A 405 -38.07 -4.16 -24.76
N PRO A 406 -38.60 -5.39 -24.59
CA PRO A 406 -39.20 -5.81 -23.33
C PRO A 406 -38.19 -5.74 -22.18
N LYS A 407 -38.63 -5.28 -20.99
CA LYS A 407 -37.79 -5.14 -19.80
C LYS A 407 -36.48 -4.41 -20.09
N PHE A 408 -36.52 -3.32 -20.86
CA PHE A 408 -35.40 -2.56 -21.40
C PHE A 408 -34.14 -2.53 -20.50
N SER A 409 -34.27 -2.01 -19.26
CA SER A 409 -33.13 -1.86 -18.36
C SER A 409 -32.55 -3.20 -17.94
N ALA A 410 -33.37 -4.19 -17.65
CA ALA A 410 -32.90 -5.52 -17.23
C ALA A 410 -32.18 -6.23 -18.39
N THR A 411 -32.74 -6.17 -19.59
CA THR A 411 -32.19 -6.78 -20.81
C THR A 411 -30.82 -6.19 -21.15
N LEU A 412 -30.68 -4.87 -21.19
CA LEU A 412 -29.40 -4.22 -21.49
C LEU A 412 -28.37 -4.41 -20.38
N ASN A 413 -28.79 -4.46 -19.10
CA ASN A 413 -27.90 -4.77 -17.99
C ASN A 413 -27.34 -6.20 -18.09
N ASP A 414 -28.19 -7.17 -18.41
CA ASP A 414 -27.76 -8.57 -18.59
C ASP A 414 -26.80 -8.71 -19.78
N LEU A 415 -27.13 -8.08 -20.90
CA LEU A 415 -26.29 -8.06 -22.10
C LEU A 415 -24.89 -7.49 -21.80
N ARG A 416 -24.85 -6.33 -21.13
CA ARG A 416 -23.60 -5.70 -20.70
C ARG A 416 -22.80 -6.57 -19.75
N ARG A 417 -23.44 -7.12 -18.71
CA ARG A 417 -22.80 -7.98 -17.71
C ARG A 417 -22.15 -9.18 -18.37
N LYS A 418 -22.88 -9.92 -19.21
CA LYS A 418 -22.41 -11.13 -19.87
C LYS A 418 -21.27 -10.88 -20.85
N VAL A 419 -21.28 -9.78 -21.60
CA VAL A 419 -20.16 -9.46 -22.49
C VAL A 419 -18.91 -9.08 -21.68
N LEU A 420 -19.06 -8.34 -20.58
CA LEU A 420 -17.92 -7.99 -19.72
C LEU A 420 -17.35 -9.21 -18.98
N GLU A 421 -18.17 -10.15 -18.54
CA GLU A 421 -17.75 -11.45 -18.04
C GLU A 421 -16.94 -12.22 -19.10
N SER A 422 -17.40 -12.23 -20.35
CA SER A 422 -16.68 -12.88 -21.46
C SER A 422 -15.33 -12.20 -21.76
N VAL A 423 -15.25 -10.87 -21.64
CA VAL A 423 -13.97 -10.11 -21.76
C VAL A 423 -13.02 -10.49 -20.63
N TYR A 424 -13.53 -10.61 -19.41
CA TYR A 424 -12.74 -11.01 -18.24
C TYR A 424 -12.20 -12.45 -18.40
N ASP A 425 -13.04 -13.40 -18.84
CA ASP A 425 -12.64 -14.79 -19.09
C ASP A 425 -11.60 -14.90 -20.22
N TYR A 426 -11.75 -14.09 -21.28
CA TYR A 426 -10.75 -13.98 -22.33
C TYR A 426 -9.41 -13.52 -21.78
N ALA A 427 -9.40 -12.46 -20.95
CA ALA A 427 -8.19 -11.98 -20.34
C ALA A 427 -7.51 -13.04 -19.46
N ILE A 428 -8.28 -13.72 -18.61
CA ILE A 428 -7.75 -14.80 -17.76
C ILE A 428 -7.17 -15.94 -18.58
N SER A 429 -7.85 -16.33 -19.67
CA SER A 429 -7.38 -17.43 -20.52
C SER A 429 -6.04 -17.11 -21.17
N ASN A 430 -5.81 -15.85 -21.55
CA ASN A 430 -4.55 -15.39 -22.15
C ASN A 430 -3.41 -15.21 -21.13
N ILE A 431 -3.73 -15.03 -19.85
CA ILE A 431 -2.73 -14.99 -18.76
C ILE A 431 -2.34 -16.39 -18.29
N LYS A 432 -3.19 -17.40 -18.50
CA LYS A 432 -2.90 -18.77 -18.08
C LYS A 432 -1.59 -19.24 -18.69
N ARG A 433 -0.61 -19.46 -17.83
CA ARG A 433 0.65 -20.10 -18.22
C ARG A 433 0.33 -21.52 -18.66
N THR A 434 0.65 -21.88 -19.88
CA THR A 434 0.72 -23.27 -20.28
C THR A 434 1.76 -23.95 -19.41
N CYS A 435 1.36 -24.97 -18.68
CA CYS A 435 2.27 -25.79 -17.88
C CYS A 435 3.27 -26.44 -18.86
N ILE A 436 4.48 -25.90 -18.92
CA ILE A 436 5.55 -26.47 -19.71
C ILE A 436 5.95 -27.76 -18.99
N LYS A 437 5.50 -28.91 -19.53
CA LYS A 437 5.77 -30.27 -19.11
C LYS A 437 5.61 -30.53 -17.61
N LYS A 438 4.68 -31.41 -17.22
CA LYS A 438 4.84 -32.20 -16.00
C LYS A 438 6.25 -32.77 -16.03
N ILE A 439 7.08 -32.34 -15.09
CA ILE A 439 8.26 -33.11 -14.73
C ILE A 439 7.68 -34.36 -14.08
N GLU A 440 7.65 -35.43 -14.81
CA GLU A 440 7.38 -36.75 -14.24
C GLU A 440 8.49 -37.00 -13.20
N PRO A 441 8.17 -37.48 -12.00
CA PRO A 441 9.17 -37.71 -10.97
C PRO A 441 9.94 -39.03 -11.23
N ASP A 442 10.30 -39.31 -12.47
CA ASP A 442 11.13 -40.43 -12.84
C ASP A 442 12.56 -39.92 -13.07
N SER A 443 13.32 -39.95 -12.04
CA SER A 443 14.76 -40.18 -11.93
C SER A 443 15.37 -39.54 -10.67
N LEU A 444 14.74 -39.72 -9.54
CA LEU A 444 15.51 -39.82 -8.31
C LEU A 444 15.91 -41.28 -8.23
N ASN A 445 16.89 -41.66 -9.03
CA ASN A 445 17.60 -42.91 -8.82
C ASN A 445 18.19 -42.85 -7.40
N ASN A 446 17.77 -43.82 -6.61
CA ASN A 446 18.40 -44.22 -5.38
C ASN A 446 19.89 -44.54 -5.69
N ASP A 447 20.75 -43.61 -5.43
CA ASP A 447 22.18 -43.87 -5.22
C ASP A 447 22.68 -42.81 -4.21
N VAL A 448 22.42 -43.09 -2.93
CA VAL A 448 23.30 -42.80 -1.81
C VAL A 448 23.18 -43.97 -0.82
#